data_b120af92f9df98b9215cbbd2e7674a34
#
_entry.id   b120af92f9df98b9215cbbd2e7674a34
#
_cell.length_a   1.000
_cell.length_b   1.000
_cell.length_c   1.000
_cell.angle_alpha   90.00
_cell.angle_beta   90.00
_cell.angle_gamma   90.00
#
_symmetry.space_group_name_H-M   'P 1'
#
loop_
_entity.id
_entity.type
_entity.pdbx_description
1 polymer ?
#
loop_
_entity_poly.entity_id
_entity_poly.type
_entity_poly.pdbx_seq_one_letter_code
_entity_poly.pdbx_strand_id
1 'polypeptide(L)'
;MSLSHNPVSDSKIMRIDVLTIFPDMFSGPLTESLVKKAREKNIIDIRLSDIRSFTTDKHHSVDDRPFGGGPGMLMKPEPIYRALKNSGVRIKKNMPAWPETTVPLAIYLSPQGTQLSQDIVRKLARYRHLVLLCGHYEGIDERALSWLNQEISIGDYVLTGGELPAMVLIDSVVRML
;
A
#
# COMPACT_ATOMS: atom_id res chain seq x y z
N MET A 1 -1.02 41.20 -28.22
CA MET A 1 -0.62 40.62 -26.91
C MET A 1 -0.95 39.15 -26.89
N SER A 2 0.07 38.34 -27.12
CA SER A 2 -0.05 36.91 -27.21
C SER A 2 -0.04 36.33 -25.79
N LEU A 3 -1.13 35.66 -25.40
CA LEU A 3 -1.21 34.88 -24.16
C LEU A 3 -0.37 33.62 -24.34
N SER A 4 0.80 33.62 -23.71
CA SER A 4 1.65 32.46 -23.64
C SER A 4 0.88 31.35 -22.91
N HIS A 5 0.52 30.29 -23.64
CA HIS A 5 0.15 29.01 -23.05
C HIS A 5 1.37 28.48 -22.30
N ASN A 6 1.33 28.53 -20.97
CA ASN A 6 2.21 27.71 -20.17
C ASN A 6 1.92 26.24 -20.54
N PRO A 7 2.91 25.44 -20.93
CA PRO A 7 2.70 24.02 -21.08
C PRO A 7 2.36 23.47 -19.69
N VAL A 8 1.20 22.81 -19.59
CA VAL A 8 0.81 22.00 -18.43
C VAL A 8 2.00 21.09 -18.14
N SER A 9 2.65 21.31 -17.01
CA SER A 9 3.76 20.49 -16.54
C SER A 9 3.31 19.03 -16.62
N ASP A 10 4.22 18.17 -17.08
CA ASP A 10 4.09 16.71 -17.16
C ASP A 10 3.79 16.16 -15.74
N SER A 11 2.54 16.35 -15.27
CA SER A 11 2.07 15.94 -13.95
C SER A 11 1.92 14.44 -14.00
N LYS A 12 3.03 13.74 -13.68
CA LYS A 12 3.05 12.28 -13.67
C LYS A 12 2.05 11.81 -12.63
N ILE A 13 1.07 11.05 -13.09
CA ILE A 13 0.03 10.39 -12.30
C ILE A 13 0.70 9.61 -11.14
N MET A 14 0.23 9.84 -9.91
CA MET A 14 0.66 9.03 -8.77
C MET A 14 -0.05 7.68 -8.83
N ARG A 15 0.71 6.60 -8.88
CA ARG A 15 0.18 5.24 -8.79
C ARG A 15 0.13 4.77 -7.34
N ILE A 16 -0.97 4.15 -6.94
CA ILE A 16 -1.16 3.52 -5.64
C ILE A 16 -1.65 2.10 -5.85
N ASP A 17 -0.80 1.12 -5.60
CA ASP A 17 -1.18 -0.30 -5.58
C ASP A 17 -1.56 -0.70 -4.15
N VAL A 18 -2.71 -1.32 -3.98
CA VAL A 18 -3.16 -1.87 -2.70
C VAL A 18 -3.18 -3.40 -2.81
N LEU A 19 -2.37 -4.05 -1.99
CA LEU A 19 -2.28 -5.50 -1.87
C LEU A 19 -3.11 -5.92 -0.66
N THR A 20 -4.21 -6.63 -0.89
CA THR A 20 -5.19 -7.00 0.14
C THR A 20 -5.78 -8.38 -0.16
N ILE A 21 -6.39 -9.00 0.82
CA ILE A 21 -7.22 -10.19 0.63
C ILE A 21 -8.74 -9.85 0.57
N PHE A 22 -9.09 -8.57 0.71
CA PHE A 22 -10.47 -8.08 0.67
C PHE A 22 -10.61 -6.83 -0.24
N PRO A 23 -10.40 -6.97 -1.57
CA PRO A 23 -10.47 -5.83 -2.49
C PRO A 23 -11.82 -5.12 -2.48
N ASP A 24 -12.92 -5.85 -2.24
CA ASP A 24 -14.28 -5.28 -2.24
C ASP A 24 -14.52 -4.27 -1.11
N MET A 25 -13.73 -4.29 -0.03
CA MET A 25 -13.81 -3.29 1.04
C MET A 25 -13.55 -1.87 0.55
N PHE A 26 -12.85 -1.71 -0.57
CA PHE A 26 -12.47 -0.42 -1.14
C PHE A 26 -13.51 0.18 -2.09
N SER A 27 -14.58 -0.53 -2.41
CA SER A 27 -15.56 -0.14 -3.44
C SER A 27 -16.30 1.17 -3.16
N GLY A 28 -16.50 1.55 -1.89
CA GLY A 28 -17.15 2.80 -1.50
C GLY A 28 -16.17 3.97 -1.36
N PRO A 29 -15.22 3.94 -0.41
CA PRO A 29 -14.38 5.09 -0.04
C PRO A 29 -13.50 5.61 -1.19
N LEU A 30 -13.07 4.74 -2.12
CA LEU A 30 -12.21 5.13 -3.23
C LEU A 30 -12.98 5.59 -4.48
N THR A 31 -14.30 5.59 -4.46
CA THR A 31 -15.16 5.94 -5.59
C THR A 31 -15.96 7.21 -5.37
N GLU A 32 -15.76 7.89 -4.24
CA GLU A 32 -16.51 9.08 -3.87
C GLU A 32 -15.61 10.28 -3.56
N SER A 33 -16.23 11.45 -3.45
CA SER A 33 -15.64 12.69 -2.95
C SER A 33 -14.35 13.12 -3.66
N LEU A 34 -13.31 13.45 -2.91
CA LEU A 34 -12.04 13.97 -3.41
C LEU A 34 -11.23 12.90 -4.15
N VAL A 35 -11.26 11.66 -3.67
CA VAL A 35 -10.56 10.52 -4.30
C VAL A 35 -11.12 10.26 -5.70
N LYS A 36 -12.45 10.25 -5.85
CA LYS A 36 -13.11 10.16 -7.16
C LYS A 36 -12.64 11.25 -8.12
N LYS A 37 -12.68 12.52 -7.67
CA LYS A 37 -12.24 13.67 -8.48
C LYS A 37 -10.78 13.56 -8.91
N ALA A 38 -9.90 13.10 -8.02
CA ALA A 38 -8.48 12.93 -8.32
C ALA A 38 -8.25 11.82 -9.37
N ARG A 39 -9.03 10.73 -9.32
CA ARG A 39 -9.01 9.67 -10.34
C ARG A 39 -9.52 10.17 -11.69
N GLU A 40 -10.66 10.85 -11.71
CA GLU A 40 -11.26 11.42 -12.94
C GLU A 40 -10.34 12.42 -13.63
N LYS A 41 -9.56 13.19 -12.84
CA LYS A 41 -8.57 14.15 -13.34
C LYS A 41 -7.21 13.51 -13.66
N ASN A 42 -7.06 12.18 -13.55
CA ASN A 42 -5.80 11.46 -13.75
C ASN A 42 -4.65 11.99 -12.86
N ILE A 43 -4.94 12.44 -11.66
CA ILE A 43 -3.94 12.82 -10.66
C ILE A 43 -3.41 11.56 -9.97
N ILE A 44 -4.29 10.56 -9.75
CA ILE A 44 -3.96 9.27 -9.15
C ILE A 44 -4.49 8.11 -9.98
N ASP A 45 -3.79 6.97 -9.92
CA ASP A 45 -4.22 5.67 -10.43
C ASP A 45 -4.17 4.66 -9.28
N ILE A 46 -5.33 4.21 -8.78
CA ILE A 46 -5.43 3.25 -7.68
C ILE A 46 -5.75 1.89 -8.25
N ARG A 47 -4.91 0.90 -7.94
CA ARG A 47 -5.06 -0.49 -8.35
C ARG A 47 -5.18 -1.40 -7.14
N LEU A 48 -6.23 -2.20 -7.11
CA LEU A 48 -6.47 -3.20 -6.08
C LEU A 48 -6.00 -4.56 -6.60
N SER A 49 -5.21 -5.27 -5.81
CA SER A 49 -4.72 -6.60 -6.15
C SER A 49 -5.06 -7.57 -5.02
N ASP A 50 -5.85 -8.59 -5.34
CA ASP A 50 -6.10 -9.69 -4.41
C ASP A 50 -4.85 -10.56 -4.28
N ILE A 51 -4.29 -10.64 -3.06
CA ILE A 51 -3.11 -11.43 -2.75
C ILE A 51 -3.33 -12.92 -3.04
N ARG A 52 -4.59 -13.41 -2.97
CA ARG A 52 -4.95 -14.79 -3.30
C ARG A 52 -4.60 -15.16 -4.74
N SER A 53 -4.66 -14.22 -5.68
CA SER A 53 -4.28 -14.47 -7.08
C SER A 53 -2.78 -14.74 -7.29
N PHE A 54 -1.96 -14.54 -6.27
CA PHE A 54 -0.52 -14.83 -6.30
C PHE A 54 -0.12 -16.14 -5.62
N THR A 55 -1.09 -16.93 -5.16
CA THR A 55 -0.86 -18.28 -4.65
C THR A 55 -0.66 -19.26 -5.80
N THR A 56 -0.03 -20.41 -5.50
CA THR A 56 0.17 -21.48 -6.49
C THR A 56 -0.61 -22.74 -6.15
N ASP A 57 -1.22 -22.77 -4.98
CA ASP A 57 -2.00 -23.91 -4.51
C ASP A 57 -3.46 -23.79 -4.99
N LYS A 58 -4.12 -24.95 -5.14
CA LYS A 58 -5.52 -25.07 -5.61
C LYS A 58 -6.52 -24.31 -4.73
N HIS A 59 -6.21 -24.14 -3.44
CA HIS A 59 -7.11 -23.54 -2.46
C HIS A 59 -6.89 -22.04 -2.28
N HIS A 60 -5.93 -21.45 -3.01
CA HIS A 60 -5.56 -20.03 -2.88
C HIS A 60 -5.29 -19.61 -1.44
N SER A 61 -4.61 -20.47 -0.68
CA SER A 61 -4.32 -20.28 0.74
C SER A 61 -3.24 -19.22 0.93
N VAL A 62 -3.59 -18.12 1.59
CA VAL A 62 -2.71 -16.97 1.84
C VAL A 62 -2.15 -16.95 3.26
N ASP A 63 -2.58 -17.86 4.12
CA ASP A 63 -2.25 -17.93 5.54
C ASP A 63 -1.71 -19.31 5.93
N ASP A 64 -0.95 -19.34 7.02
CA ASP A 64 -0.40 -20.56 7.62
C ASP A 64 -0.22 -20.35 9.13
N ARG A 65 -0.03 -21.45 9.85
CA ARG A 65 0.26 -21.41 11.28
C ARG A 65 1.62 -20.76 11.54
N PRO A 66 1.77 -20.01 12.66
CA PRO A 66 3.06 -19.45 13.03
C PRO A 66 4.15 -20.52 13.13
N PHE A 67 5.33 -20.24 12.59
CA PHE A 67 6.48 -21.12 12.71
C PHE A 67 6.88 -21.26 14.19
N GLY A 68 6.98 -22.48 14.68
CA GLY A 68 7.22 -22.73 16.11
C GLY A 68 5.95 -22.90 16.96
N GLY A 69 4.75 -22.82 16.36
CA GLY A 69 3.47 -22.98 17.05
C GLY A 69 2.97 -21.67 17.65
N GLY A 70 1.77 -21.72 18.18
CA GLY A 70 1.06 -20.56 18.76
C GLY A 70 -0.37 -20.47 18.23
N PRO A 71 -1.23 -19.67 18.87
CA PRO A 71 -2.58 -19.40 18.38
C PRO A 71 -2.54 -18.48 17.16
N GLY A 72 -3.60 -18.56 16.33
CA GLY A 72 -3.79 -17.69 15.18
C GLY A 72 -3.08 -18.16 13.92
N MET A 73 -3.13 -17.32 12.91
CA MET A 73 -2.58 -17.53 11.57
C MET A 73 -1.73 -16.33 11.16
N LEU A 74 -0.77 -16.53 10.27
CA LEU A 74 0.04 -15.48 9.65
C LEU A 74 -0.12 -15.51 8.14
N MET A 75 -0.08 -14.35 7.50
CA MET A 75 -0.04 -14.31 6.05
C MET A 75 1.27 -14.86 5.51
N LYS A 76 1.17 -15.77 4.53
CA LYS A 76 2.33 -16.43 3.89
C LYS A 76 3.22 -15.44 3.15
N PRO A 77 4.54 -15.60 3.23
CA PRO A 77 5.47 -14.69 2.56
C PRO A 77 5.46 -14.84 1.03
N GLU A 78 5.25 -16.04 0.48
CA GLU A 78 5.34 -16.29 -0.96
C GLU A 78 4.29 -15.49 -1.78
N PRO A 79 2.98 -15.48 -1.45
CA PRO A 79 2.00 -14.64 -2.14
C PRO A 79 2.32 -13.15 -2.03
N ILE A 80 2.76 -12.68 -0.84
CA ILE A 80 3.18 -11.29 -0.60
C ILE A 80 4.37 -10.95 -1.50
N TYR A 81 5.40 -11.80 -1.56
CA TYR A 81 6.57 -11.58 -2.41
C TYR A 81 6.19 -11.38 -3.88
N ARG A 82 5.32 -12.27 -4.40
CA ARG A 82 4.88 -12.21 -5.80
C ARG A 82 4.04 -10.97 -6.08
N ALA A 83 3.14 -10.61 -5.15
CA ALA A 83 2.33 -9.40 -5.26
C ALA A 83 3.18 -8.13 -5.27
N LEU A 84 4.17 -8.02 -4.37
CA LEU A 84 5.13 -6.91 -4.33
C LEU A 84 5.93 -6.82 -5.64
N LYS A 85 6.44 -7.94 -6.16
CA LYS A 85 7.15 -7.96 -7.46
C LYS A 85 6.24 -7.53 -8.61
N ASN A 86 5.00 -8.01 -8.65
CA ASN A 86 4.02 -7.63 -9.66
C ASN A 86 3.72 -6.11 -9.64
N SER A 87 3.76 -5.49 -8.46
CA SER A 87 3.62 -4.04 -8.30
C SER A 87 4.93 -3.27 -8.60
N GLY A 88 5.96 -3.92 -9.12
CA GLY A 88 7.21 -3.30 -9.52
C GLY A 88 8.20 -3.03 -8.39
N VAL A 89 7.95 -3.53 -7.19
CA VAL A 89 8.90 -3.43 -6.06
C VAL A 89 10.14 -4.28 -6.36
N ARG A 90 11.31 -3.66 -6.35
CA ARG A 90 12.61 -4.33 -6.52
C ARG A 90 13.12 -4.77 -5.15
N ILE A 91 12.78 -5.99 -4.75
CA ILE A 91 13.18 -6.54 -3.46
C ILE A 91 14.70 -6.74 -3.42
N LYS A 92 15.34 -6.15 -2.39
CA LYS A 92 16.77 -6.24 -2.10
C LYS A 92 16.96 -6.71 -0.66
N LYS A 93 18.15 -7.20 -0.33
CA LYS A 93 18.50 -7.67 1.03
C LYS A 93 18.32 -6.58 2.10
N ASN A 94 18.60 -5.33 1.76
CA ASN A 94 18.46 -4.17 2.65
C ASN A 94 17.62 -3.13 1.90
N MET A 95 16.31 -3.11 2.16
CA MET A 95 15.41 -2.10 1.61
C MET A 95 15.67 -0.76 2.33
N PRO A 96 15.95 0.33 1.60
CA PRO A 96 16.06 1.63 2.24
C PRO A 96 14.69 2.07 2.78
N ALA A 97 14.68 2.64 3.99
CA ALA A 97 13.43 3.11 4.62
C ALA A 97 12.72 4.18 3.76
N TRP A 98 13.48 5.08 3.16
CA TRP A 98 12.95 6.13 2.28
C TRP A 98 13.79 6.16 1.00
N PRO A 99 13.45 5.36 -0.02
CA PRO A 99 14.13 5.37 -1.31
C PRO A 99 13.86 6.66 -2.09
N GLU A 100 14.47 6.79 -3.26
CA GLU A 100 14.15 7.87 -4.20
C GLU A 100 12.67 7.84 -4.58
N THR A 101 12.05 9.02 -4.73
CA THR A 101 10.61 9.16 -5.01
C THR A 101 10.18 8.62 -6.37
N THR A 102 11.13 8.25 -7.21
CA THR A 102 10.91 7.66 -8.55
C THR A 102 10.74 6.15 -8.53
N VAL A 103 11.09 5.49 -7.42
CA VAL A 103 10.91 4.04 -7.24
C VAL A 103 9.71 3.75 -6.35
N PRO A 104 9.07 2.57 -6.49
CA PRO A 104 7.96 2.17 -5.63
C PRO A 104 8.36 2.16 -4.15
N LEU A 105 7.54 2.76 -3.29
CA LEU A 105 7.66 2.70 -1.84
C LEU A 105 6.68 1.66 -1.30
N ALA A 106 7.21 0.54 -0.80
CA ALA A 106 6.41 -0.53 -0.21
C ALA A 106 6.17 -0.26 1.28
N ILE A 107 4.89 -0.20 1.67
CA ILE A 107 4.44 0.16 3.02
C ILE A 107 3.55 -0.96 3.56
N TYR A 108 3.85 -1.45 4.74
CA TYR A 108 3.00 -2.33 5.52
C TYR A 108 2.14 -1.53 6.50
N LEU A 109 0.84 -1.80 6.53
CA LEU A 109 -0.11 -1.18 7.45
C LEU A 109 -0.25 -2.07 8.68
N SER A 110 0.29 -1.62 9.82
CA SER A 110 0.37 -2.38 11.06
C SER A 110 0.27 -1.46 12.27
N PRO A 111 -0.34 -1.90 13.38
CA PRO A 111 -0.39 -1.11 14.61
C PRO A 111 1.00 -0.86 15.24
N GLN A 112 2.01 -1.68 14.90
CA GLN A 112 3.38 -1.56 15.42
C GLN A 112 4.24 -0.55 14.65
N GLY A 113 3.74 -0.06 13.49
CA GLY A 113 4.47 0.86 12.64
C GLY A 113 4.62 2.27 13.20
N THR A 114 5.41 3.08 12.50
CA THR A 114 5.50 4.52 12.80
C THR A 114 4.15 5.18 12.64
N GLN A 115 3.71 5.95 13.63
CA GLN A 115 2.41 6.62 13.60
C GLN A 115 2.33 7.63 12.46
N LEU A 116 1.29 7.51 11.63
CA LEU A 116 1.00 8.42 10.53
C LEU A 116 0.78 9.84 11.06
N SER A 117 1.61 10.76 10.58
CA SER A 117 1.53 12.19 10.88
C SER A 117 1.40 12.99 9.59
N GLN A 118 0.99 14.25 9.69
CA GLN A 118 0.91 15.14 8.53
C GLN A 118 2.26 15.29 7.81
N ASP A 119 3.38 15.20 8.53
CA ASP A 119 4.72 15.27 7.91
C ASP A 119 5.04 14.01 7.10
N ILE A 120 4.63 12.84 7.59
CA ILE A 120 4.75 11.58 6.82
C ILE A 120 3.83 11.67 5.58
N VAL A 121 2.60 12.14 5.71
CA VAL A 121 1.68 12.32 4.57
C VAL A 121 2.29 13.25 3.51
N ARG A 122 2.86 14.39 3.91
CA ARG A 122 3.57 15.30 2.99
C ARG A 122 4.75 14.62 2.29
N LYS A 123 5.46 13.76 2.99
CA LYS A 123 6.58 12.99 2.44
C LYS A 123 6.08 11.95 1.43
N LEU A 124 5.02 11.21 1.77
CA LEU A 124 4.39 10.22 0.90
C LEU A 124 3.85 10.85 -0.39
N ALA A 125 3.24 12.04 -0.30
CA ALA A 125 2.71 12.78 -1.45
C ALA A 125 3.76 13.16 -2.50
N ARG A 126 5.06 13.04 -2.20
CA ARG A 126 6.16 13.28 -3.16
C ARG A 126 6.50 12.04 -4.00
N TYR A 127 6.06 10.85 -3.59
CA TYR A 127 6.32 9.61 -4.31
C TYR A 127 5.41 9.48 -5.53
N ARG A 128 5.94 8.89 -6.58
CA ARG A 128 5.18 8.59 -7.79
C ARG A 128 4.44 7.27 -7.70
N HIS A 129 4.87 6.40 -6.82
CA HIS A 129 4.31 5.07 -6.69
C HIS A 129 4.37 4.60 -5.23
N LEU A 130 3.21 4.36 -4.64
CA LEU A 130 3.04 3.73 -3.34
C LEU A 130 2.50 2.32 -3.52
N VAL A 131 3.03 1.36 -2.75
CA VAL A 131 2.52 -0.01 -2.70
C VAL A 131 2.15 -0.30 -1.25
N LEU A 132 0.85 -0.41 -0.98
CA LEU A 132 0.29 -0.60 0.35
C LEU A 132 -0.02 -2.07 0.57
N LEU A 133 0.62 -2.70 1.54
CA LEU A 133 0.33 -4.06 1.98
C LEU A 133 -0.62 -4.02 3.17
N CYS A 134 -1.82 -4.53 2.98
CA CYS A 134 -2.81 -4.72 4.05
C CYS A 134 -2.57 -6.07 4.70
N GLY A 135 -2.15 -6.07 5.97
CA GLY A 135 -2.07 -7.27 6.78
C GLY A 135 -3.44 -7.73 7.26
N HIS A 136 -3.52 -8.99 7.61
CA HIS A 136 -4.70 -9.61 8.22
C HIS A 136 -4.27 -10.71 9.19
N TYR A 137 -5.21 -11.31 9.91
CA TYR A 137 -4.93 -12.33 10.94
C TYR A 137 -4.06 -11.75 12.07
N GLU A 138 -3.09 -12.54 12.59
CA GLU A 138 -2.12 -12.09 13.60
C GLU A 138 -0.95 -11.27 12.99
N GLY A 139 -0.97 -11.05 11.67
CA GLY A 139 0.03 -10.30 10.94
C GLY A 139 0.57 -11.04 9.72
N ILE A 140 1.76 -10.65 9.30
CA ILE A 140 2.48 -11.26 8.19
C ILE A 140 3.71 -12.02 8.68
N ASP A 141 4.16 -13.02 7.93
CA ASP A 141 5.42 -13.71 8.21
C ASP A 141 6.59 -12.71 8.25
N GLU A 142 7.44 -12.77 9.27
CA GLU A 142 8.55 -11.82 9.51
C GLU A 142 9.50 -11.70 8.31
N ARG A 143 9.63 -12.77 7.51
CA ARG A 143 10.44 -12.73 6.29
C ARG A 143 9.96 -11.66 5.31
N ALA A 144 8.65 -11.40 5.27
CA ALA A 144 8.07 -10.40 4.39
C ALA A 144 8.41 -8.97 4.83
N LEU A 145 8.63 -8.71 6.13
CA LEU A 145 9.01 -7.38 6.63
C LEU A 145 10.29 -6.86 5.99
N SER A 146 11.25 -7.75 5.70
CA SER A 146 12.51 -7.39 5.06
C SER A 146 12.38 -6.86 3.63
N TRP A 147 11.21 -7.04 3.00
CA TRP A 147 10.92 -6.61 1.61
C TRP A 147 10.18 -5.28 1.53
N LEU A 148 9.89 -4.69 2.68
CA LEU A 148 9.12 -3.46 2.82
C LEU A 148 10.05 -2.30 3.20
N ASN A 149 9.67 -1.08 2.80
CA ASN A 149 10.43 0.12 3.09
C ASN A 149 9.98 0.77 4.41
N GLN A 150 8.68 0.70 4.68
CA GLN A 150 8.04 1.34 5.83
C GLN A 150 7.01 0.41 6.46
N GLU A 151 6.83 0.57 7.74
CA GLU A 151 5.70 0.07 8.51
C GLU A 151 4.99 1.27 9.15
N ILE A 152 3.70 1.45 8.84
CA ILE A 152 2.93 2.64 9.23
C ILE A 152 1.68 2.22 10.01
N SER A 153 1.46 2.89 11.14
CA SER A 153 0.27 2.79 11.98
C SER A 153 -0.60 4.04 11.82
N ILE A 154 -1.91 3.91 11.88
CA ILE A 154 -2.84 5.05 11.92
C ILE A 154 -3.26 5.44 13.36
N GLY A 155 -2.78 4.73 14.37
CA GLY A 155 -3.09 5.00 15.77
C GLY A 155 -2.73 3.85 16.69
N ASP A 156 -2.74 4.11 17.97
CA ASP A 156 -2.45 3.13 19.04
C ASP A 156 -3.70 2.30 19.36
N TYR A 157 -4.11 1.47 18.39
CA TYR A 157 -5.22 0.51 18.52
C TYR A 157 -5.10 -0.56 17.43
N VAL A 158 -5.69 -1.72 17.70
CA VAL A 158 -5.68 -2.86 16.78
C VAL A 158 -6.99 -2.90 15.99
N LEU A 159 -6.88 -3.08 14.68
CA LEU A 159 -7.99 -3.31 13.75
C LEU A 159 -7.96 -4.75 13.23
N THR A 160 -9.02 -5.18 12.56
CA THR A 160 -9.12 -6.52 11.98
C THR A 160 -8.20 -6.73 10.79
N GLY A 161 -7.74 -5.66 10.14
CA GLY A 161 -6.85 -5.72 8.97
C GLY A 161 -6.33 -4.35 8.56
N GLY A 162 -5.46 -4.33 7.56
CA GLY A 162 -4.81 -3.14 7.03
C GLY A 162 -5.65 -2.32 6.04
N GLU A 163 -6.86 -2.77 5.68
CA GLU A 163 -7.69 -2.16 4.67
C GLU A 163 -8.17 -0.74 5.06
N LEU A 164 -8.71 -0.59 6.28
CA LEU A 164 -9.10 0.74 6.80
C LEU A 164 -7.90 1.68 6.95
N PRO A 165 -6.76 1.25 7.53
CA PRO A 165 -5.52 2.04 7.52
C PRO A 165 -5.09 2.47 6.11
N ALA A 166 -5.18 1.59 5.11
CA ALA A 166 -4.85 1.93 3.73
C ALA A 166 -5.77 3.02 3.18
N MET A 167 -7.08 2.95 3.45
CA MET A 167 -8.04 3.99 3.03
C MET A 167 -7.73 5.34 3.68
N VAL A 168 -7.42 5.37 4.98
CA VAL A 168 -7.02 6.59 5.70
C VAL A 168 -5.75 7.19 5.10
N LEU A 169 -4.75 6.36 4.81
CA LEU A 169 -3.50 6.81 4.19
C LEU A 169 -3.75 7.36 2.78
N ILE A 170 -4.53 6.66 1.95
CA ILE A 170 -4.88 7.09 0.60
C ILE A 170 -5.60 8.45 0.64
N ASP A 171 -6.65 8.59 1.46
CA ASP A 171 -7.41 9.84 1.59
C ASP A 171 -6.49 11.00 2.01
N SER A 172 -5.65 10.75 3.02
CA SER A 172 -4.71 11.75 3.53
C SER A 172 -3.70 12.22 2.47
N VAL A 173 -3.17 11.28 1.67
CA VAL A 173 -2.20 11.58 0.60
C VAL A 173 -2.88 12.30 -0.56
N VAL A 174 -4.05 11.81 -1.01
CA VAL A 174 -4.80 12.41 -2.12
C VAL A 174 -5.19 13.85 -1.81
N ARG A 175 -5.48 14.16 -0.56
CA ARG A 175 -5.77 15.52 -0.12
C ARG A 175 -4.59 16.49 -0.29
N MET A 176 -3.36 15.99 -0.44
CA MET A 176 -2.14 16.78 -0.64
C MET A 176 -1.79 17.02 -2.11
N LEU A 177 -2.43 16.30 -3.03
CA LEU A 177 -2.23 16.38 -4.48
C LEU A 177 -3.20 17.35 -5.12
#